data_d6578fc802a9744f1e4bb6991f5b5de7
#
_entry.id   d6578fc802a9744f1e4bb6991f5b5de7
#
_cell.length_a   1.000
_cell.length_b   1.000
_cell.length_c   1.000
_cell.angle_alpha   90.00
_cell.angle_beta   90.00
_cell.angle_gamma   90.00
#
_symmetry.space_group_name_H-M   'P 1'
#
loop_
_entity.id
_entity.type
_entity.pdbx_description
1 polymer ?
#
loop_
_entity_poly.entity_id
_entity_poly.type
_entity_poly.pdbx_seq_one_letter_code
_entity_poly.pdbx_strand_id
1 'polypeptide(L)'
;MKKKMKDEVLEYIKNNLKYYDFSAQDIAMKFCIKRNVASHYLNQLFSDGKLLKNDSVRPVMFKYNQQKPKDCFSKFIGADISLKSTIDKCKATVMYPPNGLPLIIKGNSGVGKSFLASLIYQYALDRKVIHNDAKFVVVNCADYANNPELLSAVLF
;
A
#
# COMPACT_ATOMS: atom_id res chain seq x y z
N MET A 1 -23.86 3.03 -13.18
CA MET A 1 -22.93 4.16 -13.30
C MET A 1 -22.03 3.93 -14.51
N LYS A 2 -22.03 4.82 -15.52
CA LYS A 2 -21.11 4.72 -16.66
C LYS A 2 -19.67 4.94 -16.14
N LYS A 3 -18.78 3.94 -16.25
CA LYS A 3 -17.34 4.10 -16.03
C LYS A 3 -16.85 5.25 -16.91
N LYS A 4 -16.06 6.19 -16.37
CA LYS A 4 -15.44 7.22 -17.18
C LYS A 4 -14.42 6.56 -18.10
N MET A 5 -14.33 6.95 -19.36
CA MET A 5 -13.38 6.44 -20.36
C MET A 5 -11.92 6.35 -19.83
N LYS A 6 -11.51 7.30 -18.99
CA LYS A 6 -10.22 7.30 -18.31
C LYS A 6 -10.00 6.02 -17.45
N ASP A 7 -11.04 5.55 -16.76
CA ASP A 7 -10.96 4.36 -15.90
C ASP A 7 -10.86 3.08 -16.73
N GLU A 8 -11.53 3.05 -17.87
CA GLU A 8 -11.44 1.94 -18.84
C GLU A 8 -10.05 1.85 -19.46
N VAL A 9 -9.45 3.01 -19.82
CA VAL A 9 -8.07 3.08 -20.30
C VAL A 9 -7.09 2.57 -19.24
N LEU A 10 -7.26 2.98 -17.98
CA LEU A 10 -6.41 2.51 -16.88
C LEU A 10 -6.54 1.00 -16.65
N GLU A 11 -7.75 0.47 -16.70
CA GLU A 11 -8.02 -0.97 -16.54
C GLU A 11 -7.38 -1.78 -17.67
N TYR A 12 -7.50 -1.31 -18.90
CA TYR A 12 -6.83 -1.92 -20.05
C TYR A 12 -5.30 -1.95 -19.89
N ILE A 13 -4.70 -0.82 -19.49
CA ILE A 13 -3.26 -0.72 -19.26
C ILE A 13 -2.81 -1.70 -18.17
N LYS A 14 -3.55 -1.81 -17.08
CA LYS A 14 -3.25 -2.74 -15.98
C LYS A 14 -3.26 -4.20 -16.43
N ASN A 15 -4.20 -4.56 -17.29
CA ASN A 15 -4.43 -5.95 -17.67
C ASN A 15 -3.53 -6.38 -18.84
N ASN A 16 -3.24 -5.49 -19.79
CA ASN A 16 -2.60 -5.84 -21.06
C ASN A 16 -1.21 -5.22 -21.25
N LEU A 17 -0.95 -4.04 -20.68
CA LEU A 17 0.28 -3.27 -20.91
C LEU A 17 1.11 -3.07 -19.63
N LYS A 18 0.85 -3.84 -18.61
CA LYS A 18 1.47 -3.71 -17.28
C LYS A 18 3.01 -3.69 -17.30
N TYR A 19 3.61 -4.47 -18.20
CA TYR A 19 5.06 -4.66 -18.29
C TYR A 19 5.69 -4.01 -19.51
N TYR A 20 4.90 -3.42 -20.39
CA TYR A 20 5.33 -2.85 -21.66
C TYR A 20 5.28 -1.33 -21.63
N ASP A 21 6.18 -0.72 -22.40
CA ASP A 21 6.10 0.70 -22.71
C ASP A 21 5.13 0.90 -23.87
N PHE A 22 4.31 1.93 -23.82
CA PHE A 22 3.29 2.22 -24.82
C PHE A 22 3.17 3.74 -25.07
N SER A 23 2.67 4.10 -26.23
CA SER A 23 2.47 5.48 -26.65
C SER A 23 0.99 5.89 -26.62
N ALA A 24 0.72 7.20 -26.76
CA ALA A 24 -0.64 7.68 -26.92
C ALA A 24 -1.30 7.18 -28.22
N GLN A 25 -0.50 6.78 -29.22
CA GLN A 25 -1.00 6.23 -30.48
C GLN A 25 -1.57 4.81 -30.26
N ASP A 26 -0.91 4.00 -29.45
CA ASP A 26 -1.37 2.62 -29.16
C ASP A 26 -2.73 2.63 -28.46
N ILE A 27 -2.91 3.54 -27.50
CA ILE A 27 -4.18 3.71 -26.79
C ILE A 27 -5.25 4.29 -27.70
N ALA A 28 -4.88 5.25 -28.57
CA ALA A 28 -5.80 5.83 -29.54
C ALA A 28 -6.38 4.79 -30.50
N MET A 29 -5.52 3.90 -31.03
CA MET A 29 -5.93 2.82 -31.90
C MET A 29 -6.82 1.80 -31.16
N LYS A 30 -6.44 1.42 -29.94
CA LYS A 30 -7.19 0.43 -29.17
C LYS A 30 -8.61 0.87 -28.81
N PHE A 31 -8.78 2.14 -28.45
CA PHE A 31 -10.08 2.68 -28.02
C PHE A 31 -10.82 3.45 -29.12
N CYS A 32 -10.30 3.46 -30.37
CA CYS A 32 -10.86 4.19 -31.49
C CYS A 32 -11.13 5.67 -31.18
N ILE A 33 -10.19 6.32 -30.45
CA ILE A 33 -10.25 7.73 -30.08
C ILE A 33 -9.13 8.54 -30.75
N LYS A 34 -9.30 9.85 -30.83
CA LYS A 34 -8.24 10.74 -31.36
C LYS A 34 -7.00 10.68 -30.47
N ARG A 35 -5.80 10.69 -31.08
CA ARG A 35 -4.50 10.67 -30.36
C ARG A 35 -4.39 11.75 -29.27
N ASN A 36 -4.93 12.95 -29.52
CA ASN A 36 -4.89 14.05 -28.55
C ASN A 36 -5.72 13.72 -27.29
N VAL A 37 -6.85 13.03 -27.45
CA VAL A 37 -7.70 12.59 -26.35
C VAL A 37 -7.00 11.49 -25.53
N ALA A 38 -6.38 10.52 -26.21
CA ALA A 38 -5.56 9.50 -25.55
C ALA A 38 -4.41 10.14 -24.76
N SER A 39 -3.67 11.07 -25.38
CA SER A 39 -2.58 11.81 -24.72
C SER A 39 -3.06 12.57 -23.49
N HIS A 40 -4.25 13.19 -23.55
CA HIS A 40 -4.84 13.88 -22.40
C HIS A 40 -5.11 12.92 -21.23
N TYR A 41 -5.72 11.77 -21.48
CA TYR A 41 -5.97 10.76 -20.44
C TYR A 41 -4.67 10.21 -19.87
N LEU A 42 -3.66 9.93 -20.70
CA LEU A 42 -2.37 9.44 -20.23
C LEU A 42 -1.62 10.46 -19.36
N ASN A 43 -1.67 11.75 -19.73
CA ASN A 43 -1.09 12.81 -18.90
C ASN A 43 -1.85 12.98 -17.58
N GLN A 44 -3.17 12.86 -17.55
CA GLN A 44 -3.93 12.83 -16.30
C GLN A 44 -3.55 11.63 -15.42
N LEU A 45 -3.43 10.44 -16.00
CA LEU A 45 -3.01 9.24 -15.28
C LEU A 45 -1.56 9.33 -14.78
N PHE A 46 -0.69 10.03 -15.50
CA PHE A 46 0.66 10.36 -15.05
C PHE A 46 0.61 11.33 -13.86
N SER A 47 -0.17 12.40 -13.92
CA SER A 47 -0.36 13.35 -12.81
C SER A 47 -0.96 12.66 -11.56
N ASP A 48 -1.83 11.67 -11.76
CA ASP A 48 -2.39 10.84 -10.69
C ASP A 48 -1.38 9.79 -10.14
N GLY A 49 -0.13 9.77 -10.64
CA GLY A 49 0.91 8.83 -10.24
C GLY A 49 0.66 7.38 -10.67
N LYS A 50 -0.28 7.13 -11.59
CA LYS A 50 -0.60 5.78 -12.09
C LYS A 50 0.33 5.31 -13.21
N LEU A 51 0.96 6.24 -13.92
CA LEU A 51 1.89 5.98 -15.01
C LEU A 51 3.23 6.67 -14.74
N LEU A 52 4.28 6.13 -15.33
CA LEU A 52 5.57 6.78 -15.53
C LEU A 52 5.61 7.30 -16.97
N LYS A 53 6.28 8.43 -17.20
CA LYS A 53 6.40 9.07 -18.50
C LYS A 53 7.86 9.21 -18.87
N ASN A 54 8.22 8.84 -20.09
CA ASN A 54 9.55 9.04 -20.66
C ASN A 54 9.46 10.05 -21.80
N ASP A 55 9.89 11.27 -21.54
CA ASP A 55 9.90 12.38 -22.50
C ASP A 55 11.20 12.39 -23.36
N SER A 56 12.19 11.57 -23.02
CA SER A 56 13.48 11.53 -23.74
C SER A 56 13.39 10.81 -25.09
N VAL A 57 12.31 10.09 -25.33
CA VAL A 57 12.09 9.30 -26.56
C VAL A 57 10.89 9.84 -27.31
N ARG A 58 10.96 9.83 -28.66
CA ARG A 58 9.81 10.19 -29.50
C ARG A 58 9.39 8.99 -30.35
N PRO A 59 8.09 8.61 -30.32
CA PRO A 59 6.99 9.19 -29.55
C PRO A 59 7.19 9.06 -28.05
N VAL A 60 6.59 9.99 -27.27
CA VAL A 60 6.59 9.93 -25.79
C VAL A 60 6.01 8.60 -25.33
N MET A 61 6.76 7.89 -24.51
CA MET A 61 6.39 6.57 -24.01
C MET A 61 5.88 6.65 -22.57
N PHE A 62 4.88 5.84 -22.28
CA PHE A 62 4.33 5.69 -20.94
C PHE A 62 4.51 4.25 -20.49
N LYS A 63 4.65 4.06 -19.19
CA LYS A 63 4.72 2.75 -18.55
C LYS A 63 3.81 2.72 -17.33
N TYR A 64 3.15 1.60 -17.10
CA TYR A 64 2.34 1.45 -15.91
C TYR A 64 3.22 1.56 -14.65
N ASN A 65 2.87 2.48 -13.76
CA ASN A 65 3.59 2.65 -12.51
C ASN A 65 3.21 1.50 -11.56
N GLN A 66 4.06 0.49 -11.50
CA GLN A 66 3.88 -0.67 -10.64
C GLN A 66 4.22 -0.39 -9.17
N GLN A 67 4.54 0.86 -8.82
CA GLN A 67 4.70 1.19 -7.41
C GLN A 67 3.39 0.82 -6.71
N LYS A 68 3.47 -0.24 -5.89
CA LYS A 68 2.39 -0.54 -4.95
C LYS A 68 2.05 0.76 -4.23
N PRO A 69 0.76 1.09 -4.04
CA PRO A 69 0.42 2.25 -3.22
C PRO A 69 1.28 2.18 -1.96
N LYS A 70 2.00 3.26 -1.68
CA LYS A 70 2.85 3.33 -0.48
C LYS A 70 1.95 2.97 0.69
N ASP A 71 2.14 1.79 1.25
CA ASP A 71 1.40 1.39 2.43
C ASP A 71 1.91 2.16 3.65
N CYS A 72 1.22 2.03 4.77
CA CYS A 72 1.58 2.72 6.00
C CYS A 72 3.04 2.46 6.43
N PHE A 73 3.60 1.28 6.09
CA PHE A 73 4.99 0.93 6.40
C PHE A 73 6.04 1.75 5.65
N SER A 74 5.67 2.43 4.56
CA SER A 74 6.60 3.34 3.86
C SER A 74 7.10 4.49 4.74
N LYS A 75 6.44 4.75 5.85
CA LYS A 75 6.86 5.71 6.87
C LYS A 75 8.02 5.21 7.73
N PHE A 76 8.31 3.90 7.70
CA PHE A 76 9.37 3.30 8.49
C PHE A 76 10.69 3.36 7.73
N ILE A 77 11.73 3.92 8.34
CA ILE A 77 13.07 4.04 7.73
C ILE A 77 13.61 2.62 7.49
N GLY A 78 14.08 2.34 6.27
CA GLY A 78 14.60 1.02 5.88
C GLY A 78 13.52 -0.02 5.52
N ALA A 79 12.26 0.39 5.39
CA ALA A 79 11.13 -0.49 5.06
C ALA A 79 11.33 -1.32 3.78
N ASP A 80 11.94 -0.73 2.76
CA ASP A 80 12.15 -1.37 1.46
C ASP A 80 13.50 -2.09 1.33
N ILE A 81 14.38 -1.96 2.32
CA ILE A 81 15.75 -2.48 2.31
C ILE A 81 15.95 -3.46 3.47
N SER A 82 16.42 -2.97 4.61
CA SER A 82 16.82 -3.80 5.76
C SER A 82 15.65 -4.44 6.49
N LEU A 83 14.52 -3.77 6.55
CA LEU A 83 13.33 -4.24 7.28
C LEU A 83 12.27 -4.90 6.37
N LYS A 84 12.53 -4.99 5.08
CA LYS A 84 11.57 -5.54 4.10
C LYS A 84 11.04 -6.91 4.52
N SER A 85 11.95 -7.85 4.84
CA SER A 85 11.56 -9.21 5.28
C SER A 85 10.72 -9.19 6.56
N THR A 86 11.06 -8.34 7.51
CA THR A 86 10.31 -8.18 8.76
C THR A 86 8.90 -7.63 8.50
N ILE A 87 8.80 -6.60 7.66
CA ILE A 87 7.52 -6.01 7.28
C ILE A 87 6.65 -7.00 6.49
N ASP A 88 7.23 -7.78 5.58
CA ASP A 88 6.49 -8.80 4.83
C ASP A 88 5.94 -9.89 5.78
N LYS A 89 6.69 -10.29 6.81
CA LYS A 89 6.20 -11.18 7.87
C LYS A 89 5.05 -10.54 8.67
N CYS A 90 5.17 -9.27 9.07
CA CYS A 90 4.09 -8.56 9.75
C CYS A 90 2.82 -8.52 8.91
N LYS A 91 2.93 -8.21 7.62
CA LYS A 91 1.79 -8.22 6.68
C LYS A 91 1.14 -9.59 6.56
N ALA A 92 1.94 -10.64 6.41
CA ALA A 92 1.45 -12.01 6.33
C ALA A 92 0.72 -12.43 7.63
N THR A 93 1.28 -12.07 8.78
CA THR A 93 0.68 -12.34 10.11
C THR A 93 -0.68 -11.65 10.26
N VAL A 94 -0.79 -10.37 9.88
CA VAL A 94 -2.06 -9.62 9.94
C VAL A 94 -3.11 -10.24 9.00
N MET A 95 -2.70 -10.66 7.79
CA MET A 95 -3.61 -11.21 6.78
C MET A 95 -3.94 -12.69 6.97
N TYR A 96 -3.42 -13.34 8.01
CA TYR A 96 -3.67 -14.78 8.25
C TYR A 96 -5.13 -15.00 8.70
N PRO A 97 -5.88 -15.90 8.01
CA PRO A 97 -7.28 -16.17 8.38
C PRO A 97 -7.40 -16.90 9.73
N PRO A 98 -8.49 -16.70 10.49
CA PRO A 98 -9.59 -15.76 10.22
C PRO A 98 -9.31 -14.33 10.68
N ASN A 99 -8.49 -14.08 11.70
CA ASN A 99 -8.36 -12.79 12.39
C ASN A 99 -6.90 -12.36 12.63
N GLY A 100 -5.97 -12.86 11.83
CA GLY A 100 -4.54 -12.65 12.04
C GLY A 100 -3.96 -13.60 13.09
N LEU A 101 -2.65 -13.46 13.33
CA LEU A 101 -1.92 -14.22 14.36
C LEU A 101 -1.31 -13.27 15.40
N PRO A 102 -1.12 -13.72 16.64
CA PRO A 102 -0.32 -13.01 17.63
C PRO A 102 1.09 -12.75 17.12
N LEU A 103 1.63 -11.56 17.42
CA LEU A 103 2.92 -11.12 16.93
C LEU A 103 3.81 -10.65 18.09
N ILE A 104 5.04 -11.13 18.15
CA ILE A 104 6.05 -10.68 19.11
C ILE A 104 7.12 -9.88 18.40
N ILE A 105 7.34 -8.63 18.83
CA ILE A 105 8.38 -7.74 18.31
C ILE A 105 9.50 -7.65 19.32
N LYS A 106 10.68 -8.16 18.96
CA LYS A 106 11.90 -8.12 19.80
C LYS A 106 12.93 -7.15 19.23
N GLY A 107 13.70 -6.54 20.09
CA GLY A 107 14.79 -5.63 19.72
C GLY A 107 15.21 -4.72 20.89
N ASN A 108 16.32 -4.01 20.74
CA ASN A 108 16.85 -3.08 21.72
C ASN A 108 15.91 -1.91 22.00
N SER A 109 16.10 -1.20 23.10
CA SER A 109 15.35 0.03 23.38
C SER A 109 15.59 1.08 22.28
N GLY A 110 14.58 1.88 21.94
CA GLY A 110 14.70 2.98 20.97
C GLY A 110 14.67 2.59 19.49
N VAL A 111 14.68 1.30 19.10
CA VAL A 111 14.71 0.88 17.69
C VAL A 111 13.36 1.00 16.94
N GLY A 112 12.33 1.56 17.55
CA GLY A 112 11.05 1.81 16.89
C GLY A 112 10.02 0.68 16.98
N LYS A 113 10.11 -0.25 17.98
CA LYS A 113 9.14 -1.34 18.16
C LYS A 113 7.69 -0.87 18.29
N SER A 114 7.45 0.14 19.13
CA SER A 114 6.11 0.70 19.34
C SER A 114 5.58 1.39 18.09
N PHE A 115 6.46 2.05 17.32
CA PHE A 115 6.10 2.64 16.04
C PHE A 115 5.75 1.56 15.01
N LEU A 116 6.50 0.46 14.95
CA LEU A 116 6.16 -0.69 14.11
C LEU A 116 4.79 -1.27 14.48
N ALA A 117 4.49 -1.41 15.78
CA ALA A 117 3.19 -1.89 16.26
C ALA A 117 2.04 -0.97 15.81
N SER A 118 2.21 0.35 15.87
CA SER A 118 1.21 1.30 15.38
C SER A 118 0.99 1.20 13.86
N LEU A 119 2.03 0.93 13.09
CA LEU A 119 1.91 0.72 11.65
C LEU A 119 1.22 -0.62 11.31
N ILE A 120 1.45 -1.66 12.11
CA ILE A 120 0.74 -2.94 11.98
C ILE A 120 -0.75 -2.75 12.20
N TYR A 121 -1.14 -2.01 13.23
CA TYR A 121 -2.53 -1.66 13.49
C TYR A 121 -3.13 -0.86 12.33
N GLN A 122 -2.43 0.17 11.83
CA GLN A 122 -2.89 0.95 10.68
C GLN A 122 -3.05 0.08 9.43
N TYR A 123 -2.14 -0.86 9.21
CA TYR A 123 -2.24 -1.81 8.10
C TYR A 123 -3.46 -2.72 8.23
N ALA A 124 -3.78 -3.18 9.44
CA ALA A 124 -4.97 -4.00 9.69
C ALA A 124 -6.28 -3.24 9.41
N LEU A 125 -6.34 -1.94 9.76
CA LEU A 125 -7.45 -1.04 9.38
C LEU A 125 -7.55 -0.86 7.87
N ASP A 126 -6.43 -0.52 7.21
CA ASP A 126 -6.37 -0.28 5.76
C ASP A 126 -6.80 -1.51 4.96
N ARG A 127 -6.53 -2.71 5.49
CA ARG A 127 -6.92 -4.00 4.90
C ARG A 127 -8.27 -4.51 5.36
N LYS A 128 -8.96 -3.78 6.24
CA LYS A 128 -10.27 -4.15 6.80
C LYS A 128 -10.25 -5.52 7.51
N VAL A 129 -9.12 -5.90 8.09
CA VAL A 129 -8.99 -7.09 8.95
C VAL A 129 -9.64 -6.82 10.29
N ILE A 130 -9.59 -5.58 10.76
CA ILE A 130 -10.28 -5.09 11.95
C ILE A 130 -11.25 -3.98 11.57
N HIS A 131 -12.26 -3.75 12.40
CA HIS A 131 -13.25 -2.69 12.20
C HIS A 131 -12.61 -1.30 12.28
N ASN A 132 -13.19 -0.32 11.58
CA ASN A 132 -12.67 1.06 11.55
C ASN A 132 -12.74 1.76 12.92
N ASP A 133 -13.61 1.31 13.80
CA ASP A 133 -13.81 1.79 15.18
C ASP A 133 -12.98 1.01 16.21
N ALA A 134 -12.22 0.00 15.80
CA ALA A 134 -11.36 -0.76 16.67
C ALA A 134 -10.33 0.16 17.35
N LYS A 135 -10.16 0.03 18.65
CA LYS A 135 -9.24 0.86 19.43
C LYS A 135 -7.86 0.22 19.47
N PHE A 136 -6.82 1.04 19.36
CA PHE A 136 -5.45 0.64 19.62
C PHE A 136 -5.14 0.84 21.10
N VAL A 137 -5.20 -0.23 21.88
CA VAL A 137 -4.93 -0.19 23.32
C VAL A 137 -3.47 -0.58 23.56
N VAL A 138 -2.76 0.23 24.34
CA VAL A 138 -1.36 -0.02 24.73
C VAL A 138 -1.34 -0.22 26.25
N VAL A 139 -0.84 -1.36 26.68
CA VAL A 139 -0.66 -1.70 28.09
C VAL A 139 0.81 -1.86 28.37
N ASN A 140 1.36 -1.08 29.30
CA ASN A 140 2.72 -1.23 29.77
C ASN A 140 2.72 -2.20 30.97
N CYS A 141 3.17 -3.42 30.76
CA CYS A 141 3.19 -4.45 31.82
C CYS A 141 4.04 -4.04 33.04
N ALA A 142 5.02 -3.13 32.88
CA ALA A 142 5.82 -2.65 33.99
C ALA A 142 5.00 -1.85 35.02
N ASP A 143 3.94 -1.18 34.59
CA ASP A 143 3.07 -0.41 35.47
C ASP A 143 2.24 -1.30 36.41
N TYR A 144 2.15 -2.60 36.10
CA TYR A 144 1.39 -3.62 36.83
C TYR A 144 2.31 -4.63 37.54
N ALA A 145 3.63 -4.37 37.58
CA ALA A 145 4.61 -5.33 38.15
C ALA A 145 4.30 -5.69 39.62
N ASN A 146 3.73 -4.75 40.37
CA ASN A 146 3.38 -4.95 41.77
C ASN A 146 1.92 -5.43 41.99
N ASN A 147 1.13 -5.56 40.94
CA ASN A 147 -0.26 -5.96 41.02
C ASN A 147 -0.72 -6.76 39.78
N PRO A 148 -0.32 -8.05 39.67
CA PRO A 148 -0.61 -8.90 38.51
C PRO A 148 -2.10 -9.14 38.26
N GLU A 149 -2.92 -9.07 39.33
CA GLU A 149 -4.37 -9.29 39.23
C GLU A 149 -5.04 -8.15 38.44
N LEU A 150 -4.58 -6.90 38.63
CA LEU A 150 -5.06 -5.77 37.83
C LEU A 150 -4.66 -5.90 36.36
N LEU A 151 -3.50 -6.43 36.05
CA LEU A 151 -3.08 -6.69 34.64
C LEU A 151 -4.04 -7.68 33.98
N SER A 152 -4.40 -8.75 34.69
CA SER A 152 -5.36 -9.74 34.18
C SER A 152 -6.74 -9.11 33.90
N ALA A 153 -7.24 -8.26 34.80
CA ALA A 153 -8.52 -7.58 34.63
C ALA A 153 -8.52 -6.54 33.48
N VAL A 154 -7.35 -6.02 33.09
CA VAL A 154 -7.23 -5.07 31.96
C VAL A 154 -7.11 -5.81 30.62
N LEU A 155 -6.56 -7.04 30.62
CA LEU A 155 -6.32 -7.79 29.39
C LEU A 155 -7.48 -8.72 28.99
N PHE A 156 -8.28 -9.15 29.97
CA PHE A 156 -9.37 -10.13 29.81
C PHE A 156 -10.68 -9.62 30.42
#